data_27ff7bef2db29fe9545712031af81f10
#
_entry.id   27ff7bef2db29fe9545712031af81f10
#
_cell.length_a   1.000
_cell.length_b   1.000
_cell.length_c   1.000
_cell.angle_alpha   90.00
_cell.angle_beta   90.00
_cell.angle_gamma   90.00
#
_symmetry.space_group_name_H-M   'P 1'
#
loop_
_entity.id
_entity.type
_entity.pdbx_description
1 polymer ?
#
loop_
_entity_poly.entity_id
_entity_poly.type
_entity_poly.pdbx_seq_one_letter_code
_entity_poly.pdbx_strand_id
1 'polypeptide(L)'
;MAGRLKNKKTLITAAGQGIGRSTVLAFVCEGAQVLATDIDPDSLAILKEECPQIKTRLLDVTKTEAIQQLAEETGAIDVLFNCAGFVHHGTLLDCEESDWDFSFDLNVRSMYRMIRAFLPAMLESGRGSIVNMSSVASSVKGLPNRFVYGASKAAVVGLTKSVAMDFIK
;
A
#
# COMPACT_ATOMS: atom_id res chain seq x y z
N MET A 1 5.29 -7.14 -25.18
CA MET A 1 4.26 -6.07 -25.07
C MET A 1 4.52 -5.34 -23.76
N ALA A 2 5.39 -4.37 -23.77
CA ALA A 2 5.64 -3.48 -22.66
C ALA A 2 4.82 -2.19 -22.91
N GLY A 3 4.36 -1.52 -21.86
CA GLY A 3 3.74 -0.20 -21.98
C GLY A 3 2.29 -0.10 -21.50
N ARG A 4 1.75 -1.10 -20.80
CA ARG A 4 0.41 -1.03 -20.17
C ARG A 4 0.26 0.11 -19.19
N LEU A 5 1.36 0.53 -18.57
CA LEU A 5 1.43 1.64 -17.62
C LEU A 5 2.19 2.86 -18.17
N LYS A 6 2.35 2.94 -19.50
CA LYS A 6 3.08 4.05 -20.12
C LYS A 6 2.55 5.40 -19.65
N ASN A 7 3.44 6.23 -19.13
CA ASN A 7 3.16 7.55 -18.58
C ASN A 7 2.24 7.59 -17.35
N LYS A 8 1.91 6.45 -16.73
CA LYS A 8 1.14 6.40 -15.50
C LYS A 8 2.02 6.76 -14.30
N LYS A 9 1.57 7.69 -13.49
CA LYS A 9 2.19 8.00 -12.19
C LYS A 9 1.70 6.99 -11.16
N THR A 10 2.62 6.26 -10.53
CA THR A 10 2.26 5.19 -9.59
C THR A 10 2.98 5.38 -8.26
N LEU A 11 2.30 5.12 -7.16
CA LEU A 11 2.86 5.11 -5.82
C LEU A 11 2.71 3.72 -5.21
N ILE A 12 3.80 3.19 -4.66
CA ILE A 12 3.85 1.86 -4.05
C ILE A 12 4.42 1.99 -2.64
N THR A 13 3.70 1.48 -1.63
CA THR A 13 4.18 1.44 -0.24
C THR A 13 4.85 0.10 0.06
N ALA A 14 5.77 0.06 1.05
CA ALA A 14 6.62 -1.09 1.38
C ALA A 14 7.34 -1.62 0.12
N ALA A 15 7.96 -0.70 -0.62
CA ALA A 15 8.53 -0.96 -1.93
C ALA A 15 9.96 -1.49 -1.89
N GLY A 16 10.63 -1.46 -0.73
CA GLY A 16 12.04 -1.85 -0.61
C GLY A 16 12.29 -3.35 -0.75
N GLN A 17 11.29 -4.18 -0.48
CA GLN A 17 11.45 -5.64 -0.50
C GLN A 17 10.18 -6.38 -0.97
N GLY A 18 10.30 -7.70 -1.13
CA GLY A 18 9.19 -8.62 -1.35
C GLY A 18 8.28 -8.23 -2.52
N ILE A 19 6.96 -8.24 -2.27
CA ILE A 19 5.93 -7.98 -3.29
C ILE A 19 6.02 -6.52 -3.77
N GLY A 20 6.24 -5.56 -2.85
CA GLY A 20 6.34 -4.15 -3.22
C GLY A 20 7.49 -3.91 -4.21
N ARG A 21 8.69 -4.40 -3.90
CA ARG A 21 9.86 -4.32 -4.79
C ARG A 21 9.61 -4.97 -6.15
N SER A 22 9.08 -6.18 -6.16
CA SER A 22 8.77 -6.88 -7.42
C SER A 22 7.75 -6.11 -8.26
N THR A 23 6.79 -5.45 -7.61
CA THR A 23 5.79 -4.60 -8.28
C THR A 23 6.43 -3.34 -8.86
N VAL A 24 7.37 -2.69 -8.15
CA VAL A 24 8.13 -1.55 -8.68
C VAL A 24 8.81 -1.92 -10.00
N LEU A 25 9.57 -3.01 -10.00
CA LEU A 25 10.30 -3.47 -11.19
C LEU A 25 9.34 -3.81 -12.35
N ALA A 26 8.23 -4.49 -12.06
CA ALA A 26 7.22 -4.81 -13.06
C ALA A 26 6.55 -3.55 -13.63
N PHE A 27 6.23 -2.57 -12.80
CA PHE A 27 5.59 -1.32 -13.24
C PHE A 27 6.53 -0.48 -14.10
N VAL A 28 7.81 -0.44 -13.73
CA VAL A 28 8.83 0.22 -14.55
C VAL A 28 8.96 -0.44 -15.93
N CYS A 29 9.00 -1.77 -15.99
CA CYS A 29 9.03 -2.50 -17.26
C CYS A 29 7.80 -2.20 -18.14
N GLU A 30 6.67 -1.85 -17.54
CA GLU A 30 5.44 -1.47 -18.24
C GLU A 30 5.36 0.05 -18.54
N GLY A 31 6.43 0.80 -18.27
CA GLY A 31 6.55 2.22 -18.61
C GLY A 31 5.95 3.20 -17.60
N ALA A 32 5.71 2.78 -16.37
CA ALA A 32 5.23 3.64 -15.30
C ALA A 32 6.30 4.61 -14.79
N GLN A 33 5.86 5.77 -14.33
CA GLN A 33 6.64 6.67 -13.47
C GLN A 33 6.39 6.25 -12.02
N VAL A 34 7.36 5.58 -11.39
CA VAL A 34 7.17 4.98 -10.07
C VAL A 34 7.74 5.85 -8.97
N LEU A 35 6.92 6.14 -7.95
CA LEU A 35 7.31 6.61 -6.63
C LEU A 35 7.27 5.42 -5.67
N ALA A 36 8.43 4.93 -5.28
CA ALA A 36 8.60 3.83 -4.33
C ALA A 36 8.78 4.40 -2.92
N THR A 37 7.97 3.94 -1.97
CA THR A 37 8.08 4.38 -0.57
C THR A 37 8.27 3.19 0.36
N ASP A 38 9.10 3.37 1.38
CA ASP A 38 9.35 2.40 2.44
C ASP A 38 9.75 3.11 3.72
N ILE A 39 9.69 2.42 4.85
CA ILE A 39 10.21 2.89 6.14
C ILE A 39 11.71 2.64 6.26
N ASP A 40 12.26 1.73 5.47
CA ASP A 40 13.67 1.36 5.47
C ASP A 40 14.44 2.12 4.38
N PRO A 41 15.33 3.07 4.77
CA PRO A 41 16.11 3.86 3.83
C PRO A 41 17.13 3.02 3.04
N ASP A 42 17.69 1.96 3.65
CA ASP A 42 18.72 1.15 3.03
C ASP A 42 18.14 0.32 1.87
N SER A 43 16.97 -0.31 2.09
CA SER A 43 16.28 -1.04 1.03
C SER A 43 15.83 -0.14 -0.13
N LEU A 44 15.42 1.10 0.17
CA LEU A 44 15.13 2.09 -0.87
C LEU A 44 16.37 2.51 -1.65
N ALA A 45 17.52 2.66 -1.00
CA ALA A 45 18.79 2.98 -1.65
C ALA A 45 19.21 1.85 -2.62
N ILE A 46 19.18 0.60 -2.17
CA ILE A 46 19.45 -0.58 -3.00
C ILE A 46 18.50 -0.64 -4.21
N LEU A 47 17.20 -0.43 -3.98
CA LEU A 47 16.22 -0.42 -5.06
C LEU A 47 16.48 0.71 -6.06
N LYS A 48 16.90 1.88 -5.59
CA LYS A 48 17.24 3.03 -6.43
C LYS A 48 18.49 2.79 -7.27
N GLU A 49 19.50 2.11 -6.74
CA GLU A 49 20.70 1.70 -7.49
C GLU A 49 20.35 0.70 -8.59
N GLU A 50 19.50 -0.30 -8.28
CA GLU A 50 19.05 -1.29 -9.24
C GLU A 50 18.15 -0.70 -10.34
N CYS A 51 17.35 0.31 -9.98
CA CYS A 51 16.35 0.92 -10.87
C CYS A 51 16.45 2.46 -10.83
N PRO A 52 17.48 3.07 -11.47
CA PRO A 52 17.77 4.50 -11.34
C PRO A 52 16.65 5.45 -11.78
N GLN A 53 15.71 5.00 -12.62
CA GLN A 53 14.62 5.81 -13.16
C GLN A 53 13.46 6.03 -12.17
N ILE A 54 13.35 5.28 -11.07
CA ILE A 54 12.31 5.49 -10.08
C ILE A 54 12.61 6.70 -9.20
N LYS A 55 11.57 7.23 -8.57
CA LYS A 55 11.71 8.12 -7.40
C LYS A 55 11.54 7.31 -6.13
N THR A 56 12.29 7.65 -5.08
CA THR A 56 12.16 7.02 -3.76
C THR A 56 11.83 8.07 -2.70
N ARG A 57 11.05 7.69 -1.69
CA ARG A 57 10.73 8.54 -0.54
C ARG A 57 10.60 7.69 0.72
N LEU A 58 11.31 8.09 1.77
CA LEU A 58 11.12 7.50 3.09
C LEU A 58 9.71 7.85 3.59
N LEU A 59 8.95 6.84 3.99
CA LEU A 59 7.57 7.02 4.45
C LEU A 59 7.19 5.95 5.48
N ASP A 60 6.86 6.41 6.67
CA ASP A 60 6.11 5.60 7.65
C ASP A 60 4.61 5.81 7.41
N VAL A 61 3.94 4.79 6.90
CA VAL A 61 2.50 4.82 6.59
C VAL A 61 1.60 4.86 7.84
N THR A 62 2.17 4.78 9.04
CA THR A 62 1.45 5.00 10.30
C THR A 62 1.37 6.47 10.69
N LYS A 63 2.12 7.37 10.01
CA LYS A 63 2.20 8.81 10.30
C LYS A 63 1.34 9.61 9.33
N THR A 64 0.22 10.12 9.82
CA THR A 64 -0.76 10.88 9.01
C THR A 64 -0.14 12.10 8.35
N GLU A 65 0.65 12.88 9.11
CA GLU A 65 1.26 14.12 8.65
C GLU A 65 2.26 13.87 7.50
N ALA A 66 3.06 12.79 7.61
CA ALA A 66 4.02 12.41 6.56
C ALA A 66 3.30 12.01 5.25
N ILE A 67 2.16 11.33 5.37
CA ILE A 67 1.33 10.94 4.21
C ILE A 67 0.71 12.19 3.57
N GLN A 68 0.17 13.12 4.36
CA GLN A 68 -0.42 14.36 3.87
C GLN A 68 0.60 15.21 3.12
N GLN A 69 1.78 15.40 3.72
CA GLN A 69 2.88 16.11 3.07
C GLN A 69 3.26 15.45 1.74
N LEU A 70 3.38 14.11 1.72
CA LEU A 70 3.70 13.38 0.49
C LEU A 70 2.62 13.58 -0.58
N ALA A 71 1.34 13.59 -0.21
CA ALA A 71 0.24 13.79 -1.15
C ALA A 71 0.26 15.22 -1.73
N GLU A 72 0.52 16.24 -0.92
CA GLU A 72 0.67 17.63 -1.37
C GLU A 72 1.84 17.80 -2.34
N GLU A 73 3.01 17.21 -2.02
CA GLU A 73 4.21 17.26 -2.87
C GLU A 73 4.04 16.49 -4.20
N THR A 74 3.27 15.39 -4.18
CA THR A 74 3.14 14.48 -5.33
C THR A 74 2.02 14.89 -6.28
N GLY A 75 0.93 15.43 -5.74
CA GLY A 75 -0.30 15.69 -6.47
C GLY A 75 -1.00 14.43 -6.96
N ALA A 76 -1.76 14.53 -8.04
CA ALA A 76 -2.52 13.41 -8.59
C ALA A 76 -1.63 12.28 -9.09
N ILE A 77 -2.00 11.05 -8.72
CA ILE A 77 -1.40 9.80 -9.19
C ILE A 77 -2.45 8.96 -9.93
N ASP A 78 -2.00 8.10 -10.84
CA ASP A 78 -2.88 7.19 -11.60
C ASP A 78 -3.10 5.85 -10.85
N VAL A 79 -2.11 5.40 -10.08
CA VAL A 79 -2.18 4.12 -9.35
C VAL A 79 -1.61 4.29 -7.94
N LEU A 80 -2.40 3.90 -6.95
CA LEU A 80 -1.96 3.73 -5.56
C LEU A 80 -1.92 2.24 -5.24
N PHE A 81 -0.73 1.70 -4.93
CA PHE A 81 -0.60 0.33 -4.43
C PHE A 81 -0.21 0.34 -2.95
N ASN A 82 -1.18 0.04 -2.11
CA ASN A 82 -1.02 -0.13 -0.68
C ASN A 82 -0.54 -1.56 -0.39
N CYS A 83 0.78 -1.74 -0.29
CA CYS A 83 1.44 -3.01 -0.05
C CYS A 83 1.95 -3.17 1.39
N ALA A 84 2.09 -2.08 2.14
CA ALA A 84 2.55 -2.14 3.53
C ALA A 84 1.67 -3.05 4.38
N GLY A 85 2.30 -3.83 5.24
CA GLY A 85 1.60 -4.73 6.14
C GLY A 85 2.53 -5.58 6.98
N PHE A 86 1.97 -6.15 8.03
CA PHE A 86 2.66 -7.00 9.01
C PHE A 86 1.85 -8.27 9.26
N VAL A 87 2.54 -9.39 9.41
CA VAL A 87 1.94 -10.69 9.74
C VAL A 87 2.21 -11.00 11.21
N HIS A 88 1.21 -10.81 12.05
CA HIS A 88 1.26 -11.29 13.43
C HIS A 88 1.09 -12.83 13.46
N HIS A 89 1.90 -13.48 14.27
CA HIS A 89 1.88 -14.91 14.49
C HIS A 89 1.37 -15.22 15.90
N GLY A 90 0.23 -15.86 16.01
CA GLY A 90 -0.35 -16.25 17.29
C GLY A 90 -1.82 -16.62 17.16
N THR A 91 -2.32 -17.31 18.17
CA THR A 91 -3.75 -17.60 18.36
C THR A 91 -4.45 -16.39 18.99
N LEU A 92 -5.75 -16.50 19.24
CA LEU A 92 -6.51 -15.51 20.01
C LEU A 92 -5.93 -15.30 21.42
N LEU A 93 -5.48 -16.39 22.04
CA LEU A 93 -4.98 -16.35 23.43
C LEU A 93 -3.56 -15.82 23.55
N ASP A 94 -2.80 -15.77 22.44
CA ASP A 94 -1.44 -15.25 22.38
C ASP A 94 -1.40 -13.77 21.94
N CYS A 95 -2.54 -13.20 21.55
CA CYS A 95 -2.62 -11.86 20.96
C CYS A 95 -2.95 -10.84 22.07
N GLU A 96 -2.00 -9.99 22.39
CA GLU A 96 -2.21 -8.86 23.30
C GLU A 96 -2.96 -7.71 22.57
N GLU A 97 -3.56 -6.79 23.34
CA GLU A 97 -4.23 -5.60 22.77
C GLU A 97 -3.27 -4.75 21.94
N SER A 98 -2.02 -4.65 22.33
CA SER A 98 -0.98 -3.94 21.57
C SER A 98 -0.69 -4.57 20.21
N ASP A 99 -0.73 -5.91 20.11
CA ASP A 99 -0.56 -6.63 18.84
C ASP A 99 -1.76 -6.38 17.91
N TRP A 100 -2.96 -6.36 18.49
CA TRP A 100 -4.19 -6.01 17.79
C TRP A 100 -4.11 -4.59 17.24
N ASP A 101 -3.81 -3.62 18.09
CA ASP A 101 -3.74 -2.21 17.73
C ASP A 101 -2.70 -1.95 16.63
N PHE A 102 -1.49 -2.50 16.79
CA PHE A 102 -0.43 -2.39 15.79
C PHE A 102 -0.83 -3.03 14.45
N SER A 103 -1.40 -4.25 14.49
CA SER A 103 -1.82 -4.95 13.28
C SER A 103 -2.90 -4.19 12.52
N PHE A 104 -3.89 -3.64 13.22
CA PHE A 104 -4.94 -2.83 12.59
C PHE A 104 -4.43 -1.45 12.16
N ASP A 105 -3.55 -0.82 12.91
CA ASP A 105 -2.96 0.46 12.50
C ASP A 105 -2.15 0.32 11.22
N LEU A 106 -1.28 -0.70 11.14
CA LEU A 106 -0.44 -0.91 9.96
C LEU A 106 -1.19 -1.54 8.79
N ASN A 107 -2.00 -2.59 9.01
CA ASN A 107 -2.63 -3.32 7.90
C ASN A 107 -3.89 -2.66 7.34
N VAL A 108 -4.60 -1.86 8.15
CA VAL A 108 -5.91 -1.29 7.76
C VAL A 108 -5.87 0.23 7.76
N ARG A 109 -5.53 0.85 8.91
CA ARG A 109 -5.57 2.30 9.07
C ARG A 109 -4.56 3.01 8.17
N SER A 110 -3.41 2.40 7.91
CA SER A 110 -2.44 2.93 6.95
C SER A 110 -3.06 3.08 5.55
N MET A 111 -3.79 2.06 5.08
CA MET A 111 -4.46 2.09 3.77
C MET A 111 -5.56 3.16 3.74
N TYR A 112 -6.35 3.26 4.82
CA TYR A 112 -7.32 4.35 4.97
C TYR A 112 -6.64 5.73 4.86
N ARG A 113 -5.53 5.96 5.57
CA ARG A 113 -4.78 7.23 5.52
C ARG A 113 -4.27 7.55 4.12
N MET A 114 -3.65 6.57 3.46
CA MET A 114 -3.14 6.71 2.09
C MET A 114 -4.27 7.02 1.11
N ILE A 115 -5.36 6.25 1.15
CA ILE A 115 -6.52 6.48 0.28
C ILE A 115 -7.10 7.87 0.51
N ARG A 116 -7.32 8.24 1.77
CA ARG A 116 -7.89 9.56 2.12
C ARG A 116 -7.04 10.72 1.61
N ALA A 117 -5.73 10.59 1.63
CA ALA A 117 -4.81 11.64 1.20
C ALA A 117 -4.75 11.79 -0.33
N PHE A 118 -4.76 10.68 -1.08
CA PHE A 118 -4.57 10.71 -2.54
C PHE A 118 -5.87 10.71 -3.35
N LEU A 119 -6.95 10.18 -2.81
CA LEU A 119 -8.22 10.03 -3.52
C LEU A 119 -8.81 11.35 -4.05
N PRO A 120 -8.79 12.49 -3.31
CA PRO A 120 -9.35 13.75 -3.83
C PRO A 120 -8.71 14.16 -5.15
N ALA A 121 -7.37 14.18 -5.24
CA ALA A 121 -6.68 14.55 -6.46
C ALA A 121 -6.86 13.52 -7.60
N MET A 122 -7.04 12.23 -7.27
CA MET A 122 -7.39 11.20 -8.24
C MET A 122 -8.79 11.45 -8.84
N LEU A 123 -9.77 11.81 -8.00
CA LEU A 123 -11.13 12.14 -8.44
C LEU A 123 -11.15 13.39 -9.33
N GLU A 124 -10.44 14.46 -8.93
CA GLU A 124 -10.31 15.69 -9.73
C GLU A 124 -9.68 15.43 -11.10
N SER A 125 -8.70 14.53 -11.17
CA SER A 125 -8.06 14.13 -12.43
C SER A 125 -8.95 13.25 -13.33
N GLY A 126 -10.10 12.79 -12.81
CA GLY A 126 -11.04 11.91 -13.51
C GLY A 126 -10.50 10.50 -13.77
N ARG A 127 -9.42 10.10 -13.10
CA ARG A 127 -8.78 8.79 -13.28
C ARG A 127 -8.06 8.35 -12.00
N GLY A 128 -8.04 7.04 -11.76
CA GLY A 128 -7.34 6.47 -10.62
C GLY A 128 -7.61 4.98 -10.49
N SER A 129 -6.65 4.26 -9.94
CA SER A 129 -6.78 2.87 -9.56
C SER A 129 -6.13 2.66 -8.20
N ILE A 130 -6.84 2.03 -7.28
CA ILE A 130 -6.33 1.72 -5.94
C ILE A 130 -6.27 0.21 -5.80
N VAL A 131 -5.10 -0.30 -5.44
CA VAL A 131 -4.87 -1.71 -5.15
C VAL A 131 -4.47 -1.83 -3.69
N ASN A 132 -5.24 -2.60 -2.93
CA ASN A 132 -4.97 -2.86 -1.51
C ASN A 132 -4.56 -4.33 -1.32
N MET A 133 -3.40 -4.55 -0.70
CA MET A 133 -2.89 -5.89 -0.43
C MET A 133 -3.65 -6.55 0.73
N SER A 134 -4.59 -7.43 0.40
CA SER A 134 -5.23 -8.31 1.36
C SER A 134 -4.47 -9.65 1.47
N SER A 135 -5.14 -10.72 1.85
CA SER A 135 -4.55 -12.05 1.99
C SER A 135 -5.62 -13.13 1.80
N VAL A 136 -5.17 -14.34 1.47
CA VAL A 136 -6.02 -15.55 1.57
C VAL A 136 -6.40 -15.82 3.03
N ALA A 137 -5.49 -15.55 3.99
CA ALA A 137 -5.82 -15.52 5.42
C ALA A 137 -6.65 -14.27 5.75
N SER A 138 -7.92 -14.31 5.41
CA SER A 138 -8.87 -13.19 5.54
C SER A 138 -10.31 -13.72 5.52
N SER A 139 -11.21 -13.00 4.87
CA SER A 139 -12.59 -13.45 4.61
C SER A 139 -12.66 -14.69 3.69
N VAL A 140 -11.56 -15.08 3.04
CA VAL A 140 -11.52 -16.26 2.16
C VAL A 140 -11.28 -17.54 2.95
N LYS A 141 -10.27 -17.54 3.85
CA LYS A 141 -9.89 -18.72 4.63
C LYS A 141 -9.25 -18.34 5.97
N GLY A 142 -9.66 -19.02 7.05
CA GLY A 142 -8.93 -19.00 8.31
C GLY A 142 -7.66 -19.85 8.24
N LEU A 143 -6.56 -19.35 8.78
CA LEU A 143 -5.30 -20.09 8.89
C LEU A 143 -4.86 -20.16 10.36
N PRO A 144 -4.27 -21.28 10.83
CA PRO A 144 -3.74 -21.41 12.17
C PRO A 144 -2.70 -20.30 12.46
N ASN A 145 -2.69 -19.83 13.70
CA ASN A 145 -1.75 -18.80 14.18
C ASN A 145 -1.74 -17.51 13.34
N ARG A 146 -2.93 -17.10 12.85
CA ARG A 146 -3.12 -15.89 12.06
C ARG A 146 -4.35 -15.10 12.52
N PHE A 147 -4.64 -15.14 13.82
CA PHE A 147 -5.86 -14.55 14.37
C PHE A 147 -6.03 -13.08 13.98
N VAL A 148 -5.23 -12.17 14.53
CA VAL A 148 -5.37 -10.73 14.26
C VAL A 148 -4.96 -10.36 12.83
N TYR A 149 -3.99 -11.07 12.25
CA TYR A 149 -3.63 -10.89 10.85
C TYR A 149 -4.82 -11.16 9.92
N GLY A 150 -5.47 -12.32 10.10
CA GLY A 150 -6.65 -12.69 9.31
C GLY A 150 -7.79 -11.68 9.46
N ALA A 151 -8.08 -11.25 10.71
CA ALA A 151 -9.08 -10.23 10.99
C ALA A 151 -8.75 -8.90 10.28
N SER A 152 -7.52 -8.41 10.38
CA SER A 152 -7.09 -7.18 9.72
C SER A 152 -7.17 -7.26 8.20
N LYS A 153 -6.79 -8.40 7.60
CA LYS A 153 -6.85 -8.58 6.14
C LYS A 153 -8.29 -8.78 5.62
N ALA A 154 -9.20 -9.28 6.43
CA ALA A 154 -10.63 -9.27 6.13
C ALA A 154 -11.20 -7.83 6.14
N ALA A 155 -10.78 -7.01 7.10
CA ALA A 155 -11.14 -5.59 7.14
C ALA A 155 -10.69 -4.82 5.89
N VAL A 156 -9.52 -5.14 5.32
CA VAL A 156 -9.04 -4.56 4.04
C VAL A 156 -10.01 -4.85 2.90
N VAL A 157 -10.60 -6.04 2.84
CA VAL A 157 -11.61 -6.37 1.82
C VAL A 157 -12.85 -5.50 1.97
N GLY A 158 -13.33 -5.31 3.21
CA GLY A 158 -14.46 -4.43 3.52
C GLY A 158 -14.17 -2.98 3.13
N LEU A 159 -13.02 -2.45 3.57
CA LEU A 159 -12.55 -1.11 3.21
C LEU A 159 -12.53 -0.90 1.68
N THR A 160 -11.95 -1.84 0.96
CA THR A 160 -11.83 -1.75 -0.51
C THR A 160 -13.21 -1.70 -1.18
N LYS A 161 -14.13 -2.56 -0.76
CA LYS A 161 -15.51 -2.58 -1.31
C LYS A 161 -16.26 -1.28 -1.01
N SER A 162 -16.15 -0.76 0.22
CA SER A 162 -16.84 0.47 0.61
C SER A 162 -16.32 1.68 -0.19
N VAL A 163 -15.01 1.85 -0.28
CA VAL A 163 -14.41 2.93 -1.09
C VAL A 163 -14.82 2.81 -2.56
N ALA A 164 -14.81 1.60 -3.10
CA ALA A 164 -15.24 1.39 -4.49
C ALA A 164 -16.70 1.79 -4.71
N MET A 165 -17.61 1.42 -3.82
CA MET A 165 -19.04 1.76 -3.94
C MET A 165 -19.29 3.27 -3.85
N ASP A 166 -18.52 3.98 -3.03
CA ASP A 166 -18.69 5.42 -2.86
C ASP A 166 -18.18 6.22 -4.07
N PHE A 167 -17.14 5.74 -4.75
CA PHE A 167 -16.38 6.55 -5.71
C PHE A 167 -16.26 5.94 -7.13
N ILE A 168 -16.71 4.70 -7.37
CA ILE A 168 -16.77 4.15 -8.73
C ILE A 168 -17.98 4.73 -9.47
N LYS A 169 -17.72 5.22 -10.68
CA LYS A 169 -18.75 5.77 -11.55
C LYS A 169 -18.88 4.91 -12.80
#